data_168c9366596fa2bdbaf550070ad3ffec
#
_entry.id   168c9366596fa2bdbaf550070ad3ffec
#
_cell.length_a   1.000
_cell.length_b   1.000
_cell.length_c   1.000
_cell.angle_alpha   90.00
_cell.angle_beta   90.00
_cell.angle_gamma   90.00
#
_symmetry.space_group_name_H-M   'P 1'
#
loop_
_entity.id
_entity.type
_entity.pdbx_description
1 polymer ?
#
loop_
_entity_poly.entity_id
_entity_poly.type
_entity_poly.pdbx_seq_one_letter_code
_entity_poly.pdbx_strand_id
1 'polypeptide(L)'
;MSLARAHTASIACASSSSAPRAPRAARLRARRRAVAPVARATTSPDTDARDGAAGANIVVLGGGFGGLYTALKLDALEWRAGAPKPTITIVDRAERFVFKPLLYELVNETLASWEVAPTFAELLAPTNVKFVKGDVVGFEPENASVARDGTPCSTDGGTCALRDGGTVPYDYLVLALGTSTSDGGVIGAKENAIALNTAEDAERMAKVLGDLERDGKSPRVAVIGGGLSGVELSAVIAERLAGKAAGGIVDMITPSGRVMAGAPPGQREAAMKVLDKANVNVVGGRVTRLDRVEAADDAGAPSVATKVTMNDANGEESEQMYDLVCWTVGQRAETPSDWPLSMTATRKVKTDATLRVNGHSRVYAVGDASSSAADLMDTNFDVLPSTAQVAFQQADYAAWNVWASINGRAALPFRYQHIGDMMVLGALDAAVALPVGDITIDGPAAAALRRVAYLYRMPTNEHRIKVAQRWLEDGVEDFARDPAAFLARLPNPFATFP
;
A
#
# COMPACT_ATOMS: atom_id res chain seq x y z
N MET A 1 18.37 -13.36 74.79
CA MET A 1 17.31 -14.17 75.50
C MET A 1 16.37 -14.65 74.41
N SER A 2 16.18 -15.82 74.08
CA SER A 2 16.20 -17.24 74.48
C SER A 2 15.74 -17.95 73.23
N LEU A 3 16.50 -18.81 72.54
CA LEU A 3 16.51 -20.29 72.63
C LEU A 3 15.09 -20.90 72.60
N ALA A 4 14.71 -21.84 71.76
CA ALA A 4 15.23 -23.14 71.42
C ALA A 4 14.30 -23.93 70.51
N ARG A 5 14.88 -24.77 69.67
CA ARG A 5 14.84 -26.23 69.45
C ARG A 5 13.67 -26.75 68.54
N ALA A 6 14.00 -27.23 67.41
CA ALA A 6 14.45 -28.56 66.99
C ALA A 6 13.52 -29.72 67.41
N HIS A 7 12.94 -30.41 66.39
CA HIS A 7 12.75 -31.85 66.44
C HIS A 7 12.90 -32.46 65.05
N THR A 8 13.89 -33.28 64.93
CA THR A 8 14.17 -34.27 63.91
C THR A 8 13.27 -35.48 64.10
N ALA A 9 12.77 -36.02 62.98
CA ALA A 9 12.34 -37.43 62.94
C ALA A 9 12.78 -38.00 61.57
N SER A 10 13.81 -38.83 61.67
CA SER A 10 14.28 -39.75 60.64
C SER A 10 13.46 -41.02 60.69
N ILE A 11 13.01 -41.52 59.53
CA ILE A 11 12.73 -42.99 59.39
C ILE A 11 13.14 -43.40 57.97
N ALA A 12 13.78 -44.52 57.91
CA ALA A 12 14.63 -45.07 56.88
C ALA A 12 13.91 -45.75 55.71
N CYS A 13 14.59 -45.74 54.61
CA CYS A 13 14.97 -46.86 53.72
C CYS A 13 13.92 -47.87 53.27
N ALA A 14 13.63 -47.83 51.94
CA ALA A 14 13.50 -49.04 51.15
C ALA A 14 13.85 -48.78 49.71
N SER A 15 14.95 -49.37 49.26
CA SER A 15 15.45 -49.38 47.92
C SER A 15 14.56 -50.25 47.01
N SER A 16 14.11 -49.71 45.86
CA SER A 16 13.84 -50.53 44.68
C SER A 16 14.21 -49.76 43.40
N SER A 17 15.25 -50.28 42.81
CA SER A 17 15.77 -49.89 41.51
C SER A 17 14.76 -50.21 40.39
N SER A 18 14.30 -49.21 39.67
CA SER A 18 13.78 -49.44 38.33
C SER A 18 14.13 -48.23 37.47
N ALA A 19 15.06 -48.43 36.54
CA ALA A 19 15.45 -47.46 35.53
C ALA A 19 14.24 -47.06 34.64
N PRO A 20 14.06 -45.78 34.29
CA PRO A 20 13.01 -45.42 33.36
C PRO A 20 13.43 -45.83 31.94
N ARG A 21 12.64 -46.69 31.31
CA ARG A 21 12.67 -47.01 29.88
C ARG A 21 12.49 -45.72 29.07
N ALA A 22 13.39 -45.48 28.16
CA ALA A 22 13.26 -44.45 27.12
C ALA A 22 11.94 -44.64 26.32
N PRO A 23 11.23 -43.54 25.99
CA PRO A 23 10.03 -43.66 25.18
C PRO A 23 10.43 -44.07 23.76
N ARG A 24 9.85 -45.14 23.28
CA ARG A 24 9.90 -45.60 21.89
C ARG A 24 9.47 -44.45 20.98
N ALA A 25 10.36 -44.04 20.06
CA ALA A 25 10.05 -43.18 18.95
C ALA A 25 8.82 -43.76 18.21
N ALA A 26 7.70 -43.09 18.32
CA ALA A 26 6.55 -43.33 17.48
C ALA A 26 6.92 -42.91 16.05
N ARG A 27 7.15 -43.89 15.19
CA ARG A 27 7.27 -43.65 13.74
C ARG A 27 5.92 -43.09 13.28
N LEU A 28 5.84 -41.79 13.08
CA LEU A 28 4.80 -41.12 12.30
C LEU A 28 4.86 -41.70 10.89
N ARG A 29 4.04 -42.68 10.61
CA ARG A 29 3.70 -43.07 9.23
C ARG A 29 3.01 -41.84 8.62
N ALA A 30 3.72 -41.13 7.77
CA ALA A 30 3.11 -40.18 6.86
C ALA A 30 2.03 -40.93 6.06
N ARG A 31 0.78 -40.75 6.45
CA ARG A 31 -0.34 -41.10 5.57
C ARG A 31 -0.21 -40.20 4.36
N ARG A 32 0.30 -40.75 3.26
CA ARG A 32 0.08 -40.17 1.92
C ARG A 32 -1.44 -40.08 1.78
N ARG A 33 -2.00 -38.88 2.00
CA ARG A 33 -3.32 -38.57 1.49
C ARG A 33 -3.23 -38.75 -0.01
N ALA A 34 -3.99 -39.71 -0.52
CA ALA A 34 -4.23 -39.82 -1.95
C ALA A 34 -4.78 -38.45 -2.41
N VAL A 35 -4.05 -37.79 -3.27
CA VAL A 35 -4.54 -36.63 -3.99
C VAL A 35 -5.74 -37.14 -4.78
N ALA A 36 -6.93 -36.71 -4.40
CA ALA A 36 -8.12 -36.92 -5.19
C ALA A 36 -7.82 -36.38 -6.60
N PRO A 37 -8.27 -37.07 -7.67
CA PRO A 37 -8.05 -36.58 -9.01
C PRO A 37 -8.67 -35.17 -9.10
N VAL A 38 -7.83 -34.19 -9.46
CA VAL A 38 -8.25 -32.86 -9.82
C VAL A 38 -9.41 -33.02 -10.80
N ALA A 39 -10.61 -32.57 -10.39
CA ALA A 39 -11.74 -32.51 -11.28
C ALA A 39 -11.27 -31.80 -12.55
N ARG A 40 -11.32 -32.53 -13.65
CA ARG A 40 -11.04 -32.00 -14.99
C ARG A 40 -11.94 -30.80 -15.14
N ALA A 41 -11.33 -29.58 -15.19
CA ALA A 41 -12.05 -28.40 -15.61
C ALA A 41 -12.72 -28.74 -16.94
N THR A 42 -14.02 -28.74 -16.94
CA THR A 42 -14.80 -28.82 -18.18
C THR A 42 -14.44 -27.55 -18.96
N THR A 43 -13.54 -27.71 -19.90
CA THR A 43 -13.31 -26.74 -20.96
C THR A 43 -14.58 -26.69 -21.77
N SER A 44 -15.46 -25.73 -21.47
CA SER A 44 -16.41 -25.29 -22.47
C SER A 44 -15.60 -24.64 -23.57
N PRO A 45 -15.67 -25.11 -24.80
CA PRO A 45 -15.06 -24.41 -25.93
C PRO A 45 -15.98 -23.26 -26.32
N ASP A 46 -15.92 -22.12 -25.59
CA ASP A 46 -16.40 -20.87 -26.14
C ASP A 46 -15.34 -20.32 -27.08
N THR A 47 -15.25 -20.94 -28.23
CA THR A 47 -14.58 -20.39 -29.40
C THR A 47 -15.59 -19.70 -30.27
N ASP A 48 -16.12 -18.57 -29.86
CA ASP A 48 -16.51 -17.54 -30.82
C ASP A 48 -15.24 -16.76 -31.19
N ALA A 49 -14.49 -17.37 -32.10
CA ALA A 49 -13.52 -16.64 -32.89
C ALA A 49 -14.29 -15.58 -33.69
N ARG A 50 -14.25 -14.33 -33.23
CA ARG A 50 -14.59 -13.21 -34.12
C ARG A 50 -13.57 -13.24 -35.24
N ASP A 51 -14.01 -13.75 -36.44
CA ASP A 51 -13.33 -13.54 -37.71
C ASP A 51 -13.33 -12.04 -37.99
N GLY A 52 -12.29 -11.35 -37.58
CA GLY A 52 -12.10 -9.92 -37.81
C GLY A 52 -10.63 -9.54 -37.67
N ALA A 53 -10.11 -8.83 -38.64
CA ALA A 53 -8.68 -8.46 -38.79
C ALA A 53 -8.13 -7.51 -37.69
N ALA A 54 -8.75 -7.38 -36.54
CA ALA A 54 -8.32 -6.55 -35.40
C ALA A 54 -8.05 -7.43 -34.17
N GLY A 55 -6.97 -7.17 -33.45
CA GLY A 55 -6.69 -7.80 -32.15
C GLY A 55 -7.69 -7.35 -31.07
N ALA A 56 -7.80 -8.13 -30.00
CA ALA A 56 -8.68 -7.79 -28.86
C ALA A 56 -8.31 -6.42 -28.23
N ASN A 57 -9.33 -5.69 -27.79
CA ASN A 57 -9.15 -4.47 -27.01
C ASN A 57 -9.10 -4.82 -25.52
N ILE A 58 -7.96 -4.62 -24.87
CA ILE A 58 -7.78 -4.78 -23.44
C ILE A 58 -7.75 -3.40 -22.80
N VAL A 59 -8.71 -3.12 -21.94
CA VAL A 59 -8.79 -1.85 -21.21
C VAL A 59 -8.44 -2.06 -19.75
N VAL A 60 -7.60 -1.19 -19.20
CA VAL A 60 -7.20 -1.19 -17.80
C VAL A 60 -7.65 0.12 -17.18
N LEU A 61 -8.57 0.06 -16.22
CA LEU A 61 -9.09 1.23 -15.51
C LEU A 61 -8.29 1.49 -14.25
N GLY A 62 -7.59 2.61 -14.23
CA GLY A 62 -6.67 2.99 -13.16
C GLY A 62 -5.22 2.68 -13.50
N GLY A 63 -4.36 3.69 -13.42
CA GLY A 63 -2.93 3.63 -13.73
C GLY A 63 -2.02 3.46 -12.52
N GLY A 64 -2.55 3.04 -11.36
CA GLY A 64 -1.74 2.75 -10.17
C GLY A 64 -0.92 1.46 -10.31
N PHE A 65 -0.40 0.93 -9.18
CA PHE A 65 0.43 -0.29 -9.19
C PHE A 65 -0.24 -1.47 -9.89
N GLY A 66 -1.51 -1.75 -9.59
CA GLY A 66 -2.23 -2.85 -10.22
C GLY A 66 -2.37 -2.67 -11.73
N GLY A 67 -2.83 -1.50 -12.16
CA GLY A 67 -3.15 -1.25 -13.57
C GLY A 67 -1.93 -1.07 -14.45
N LEU A 68 -1.01 -0.17 -14.08
CA LEU A 68 0.20 0.07 -14.88
C LEU A 68 1.02 -1.21 -15.06
N TYR A 69 1.25 -1.96 -13.96
CA TYR A 69 2.04 -3.19 -14.04
C TYR A 69 1.30 -4.29 -14.83
N THR A 70 -0.03 -4.36 -14.76
CA THR A 70 -0.81 -5.27 -15.61
C THR A 70 -0.63 -4.92 -17.11
N ALA A 71 -0.72 -3.64 -17.46
CA ALA A 71 -0.59 -3.20 -18.84
C ALA A 71 0.82 -3.44 -19.41
N LEU A 72 1.85 -3.08 -18.64
CA LEU A 72 3.26 -3.33 -19.01
C LEU A 72 3.55 -4.81 -19.15
N LYS A 73 3.00 -5.65 -18.27
CA LYS A 73 3.16 -7.10 -18.33
C LYS A 73 2.45 -7.68 -19.56
N LEU A 74 1.24 -7.23 -19.87
CA LEU A 74 0.51 -7.65 -21.08
C LEU A 74 1.26 -7.29 -22.35
N ASP A 75 1.86 -6.09 -22.44
CA ASP A 75 2.66 -5.69 -23.59
C ASP A 75 3.93 -6.53 -23.77
N ALA A 76 4.53 -6.96 -22.65
CA ALA A 76 5.74 -7.80 -22.64
C ALA A 76 5.49 -9.29 -22.92
N LEU A 77 4.22 -9.76 -22.87
CA LEU A 77 3.92 -11.16 -23.18
C LEU A 77 4.06 -11.47 -24.68
N GLU A 78 4.44 -12.71 -24.96
CA GLU A 78 4.49 -13.19 -26.34
C GLU A 78 3.08 -13.50 -26.85
N TRP A 79 2.66 -12.79 -27.88
CA TRP A 79 1.40 -13.00 -28.57
C TRP A 79 1.60 -13.93 -29.76
N ARG A 80 0.58 -14.74 -30.08
CA ARG A 80 0.65 -15.77 -31.12
C ARG A 80 1.14 -15.18 -32.45
N ALA A 81 2.15 -15.76 -33.03
CA ALA A 81 2.67 -15.35 -34.32
C ALA A 81 1.59 -15.43 -35.41
N GLY A 82 1.45 -14.38 -36.20
CA GLY A 82 0.44 -14.28 -37.26
C GLY A 82 -0.96 -13.85 -36.79
N ALA A 83 -1.23 -13.77 -35.47
CA ALA A 83 -2.44 -13.17 -34.96
C ALA A 83 -2.21 -11.66 -34.70
N PRO A 84 -3.21 -10.81 -34.89
CA PRO A 84 -3.09 -9.39 -34.54
C PRO A 84 -2.87 -9.22 -33.04
N LYS A 85 -1.89 -8.40 -32.68
CA LYS A 85 -1.63 -8.07 -31.27
C LYS A 85 -2.83 -7.30 -30.69
N PRO A 86 -3.18 -7.53 -29.40
CA PRO A 86 -4.22 -6.76 -28.76
C PRO A 86 -3.79 -5.28 -28.62
N THR A 87 -4.77 -4.42 -28.63
CA THR A 87 -4.59 -3.03 -28.19
C THR A 87 -4.75 -2.98 -26.68
N ILE A 88 -3.76 -2.46 -25.98
CA ILE A 88 -3.79 -2.30 -24.51
C ILE A 88 -3.94 -0.81 -24.22
N THR A 89 -4.96 -0.44 -23.46
CA THR A 89 -5.25 0.96 -23.14
C THR A 89 -5.41 1.12 -21.64
N ILE A 90 -4.61 2.00 -21.02
CA ILE A 90 -4.81 2.47 -19.65
C ILE A 90 -5.72 3.69 -19.70
N VAL A 91 -6.73 3.71 -18.82
CA VAL A 91 -7.59 4.89 -18.59
C VAL A 91 -7.39 5.33 -17.16
N ASP A 92 -6.96 6.57 -16.96
CA ASP A 92 -6.83 7.18 -15.64
C ASP A 92 -7.20 8.67 -15.68
N ARG A 93 -7.74 9.18 -14.57
CA ARG A 93 -8.04 10.60 -14.40
C ARG A 93 -6.79 11.47 -14.24
N ALA A 94 -5.71 10.88 -13.67
CA ALA A 94 -4.40 11.52 -13.51
C ALA A 94 -3.51 11.27 -14.74
N GLU A 95 -2.58 12.18 -14.98
CA GLU A 95 -1.57 12.04 -16.05
C GLU A 95 -0.28 11.39 -15.56
N ARG A 96 -0.19 11.10 -14.26
CA ARG A 96 1.01 10.61 -13.60
C ARG A 96 0.74 9.31 -12.86
N PHE A 97 1.67 8.39 -12.99
CA PHE A 97 1.78 7.28 -12.05
C PHE A 97 2.37 7.81 -10.75
N VAL A 98 1.91 7.33 -9.62
CA VAL A 98 2.47 7.70 -8.31
C VAL A 98 3.06 6.48 -7.63
N PHE A 99 4.38 6.51 -7.39
CA PHE A 99 5.05 5.51 -6.58
C PHE A 99 4.83 5.84 -5.09
N LYS A 100 3.62 5.50 -4.59
CA LYS A 100 3.14 5.89 -3.25
C LYS A 100 4.14 5.69 -2.10
N PRO A 101 4.96 4.61 -2.06
CA PRO A 101 5.95 4.44 -1.00
C PRO A 101 7.05 5.51 -0.94
N LEU A 102 7.17 6.36 -1.97
CA LEU A 102 8.12 7.47 -2.03
C LEU A 102 7.45 8.85 -1.87
N LEU A 103 6.14 8.92 -1.60
CA LEU A 103 5.44 10.21 -1.40
C LEU A 103 5.99 11.00 -0.21
N TYR A 104 6.46 10.31 0.80
CA TYR A 104 7.03 10.95 2.00
C TYR A 104 8.28 11.76 1.69
N GLU A 105 9.07 11.32 0.73
CA GLU A 105 10.28 12.01 0.28
C GLU A 105 9.98 13.30 -0.50
N LEU A 106 8.76 13.47 -1.02
CA LEU A 106 8.31 14.75 -1.55
C LEU A 106 7.95 15.74 -0.44
N VAL A 107 7.42 15.23 0.69
CA VAL A 107 7.05 16.09 1.83
C VAL A 107 8.28 16.72 2.48
N ASN A 108 9.41 16.00 2.54
CA ASN A 108 10.68 16.55 3.06
C ASN A 108 11.62 17.06 1.96
N GLU A 109 11.15 17.11 0.70
CA GLU A 109 11.87 17.65 -0.45
C GLU A 109 13.22 16.95 -0.75
N THR A 110 13.35 15.65 -0.37
CA THR A 110 14.55 14.85 -0.64
C THR A 110 14.54 14.21 -2.02
N LEU A 111 13.37 14.09 -2.65
CA LEU A 111 13.22 13.64 -4.03
C LEU A 111 12.40 14.64 -4.84
N ALA A 112 12.61 14.67 -6.15
CA ALA A 112 11.83 15.47 -7.07
C ALA A 112 10.57 14.74 -7.55
N SER A 113 9.53 15.49 -7.91
CA SER A 113 8.24 14.92 -8.35
C SER A 113 8.36 13.94 -9.51
N TRP A 114 9.27 14.18 -10.48
CA TRP A 114 9.46 13.27 -11.60
C TRP A 114 10.02 11.90 -11.21
N GLU A 115 10.75 11.81 -10.10
CA GLU A 115 11.28 10.54 -9.58
C GLU A 115 10.16 9.67 -8.99
N VAL A 116 9.24 10.31 -8.26
CA VAL A 116 8.15 9.67 -7.52
C VAL A 116 6.89 9.53 -8.37
N ALA A 117 6.62 10.52 -9.23
CA ALA A 117 5.40 10.60 -10.02
C ALA A 117 5.70 10.92 -11.50
N PRO A 118 6.35 10.00 -12.24
CA PRO A 118 6.56 10.15 -13.68
C PRO A 118 5.24 10.17 -14.45
N THR A 119 5.20 10.85 -15.60
CA THR A 119 4.02 10.88 -16.46
C THR A 119 3.79 9.55 -17.16
N PHE A 120 2.54 9.20 -17.45
CA PHE A 120 2.24 8.04 -18.29
C PHE A 120 2.85 8.19 -19.69
N ALA A 121 2.93 9.40 -20.24
CA ALA A 121 3.58 9.65 -21.52
C ALA A 121 5.05 9.22 -21.52
N GLU A 122 5.80 9.52 -20.44
CA GLU A 122 7.19 9.08 -20.30
C GLU A 122 7.32 7.57 -20.09
N LEU A 123 6.50 7.02 -19.20
CA LEU A 123 6.56 5.58 -18.86
C LEU A 123 6.16 4.67 -20.02
N LEU A 124 5.19 5.09 -20.82
CA LEU A 124 4.64 4.28 -21.91
C LEU A 124 5.31 4.51 -23.26
N ALA A 125 6.15 5.54 -23.38
CA ALA A 125 6.88 5.83 -24.64
C ALA A 125 7.63 4.63 -25.25
N PRO A 126 8.30 3.75 -24.48
CA PRO A 126 8.98 2.56 -25.00
C PRO A 126 8.05 1.36 -25.23
N THR A 127 6.74 1.49 -25.07
CA THR A 127 5.76 0.39 -25.11
C THR A 127 4.72 0.60 -26.22
N ASN A 128 3.85 -0.41 -26.42
CA ASN A 128 2.68 -0.28 -27.30
C ASN A 128 1.40 0.06 -26.52
N VAL A 129 1.49 0.32 -25.23
CA VAL A 129 0.35 0.63 -24.37
C VAL A 129 -0.11 2.06 -24.65
N LYS A 130 -1.41 2.23 -24.86
CA LYS A 130 -2.05 3.54 -25.05
C LYS A 130 -2.48 4.11 -23.71
N PHE A 131 -2.46 5.41 -23.59
CA PHE A 131 -3.00 6.13 -22.44
C PHE A 131 -4.16 7.03 -22.87
N VAL A 132 -5.25 6.95 -22.13
CA VAL A 132 -6.42 7.82 -22.25
C VAL A 132 -6.63 8.50 -20.91
N LYS A 133 -6.48 9.83 -20.86
CA LYS A 133 -6.87 10.61 -19.70
C LYS A 133 -8.38 10.69 -19.65
N GLY A 134 -8.97 10.17 -18.58
CA GLY A 134 -10.43 10.16 -18.43
C GLY A 134 -10.86 9.70 -17.04
N ASP A 135 -11.93 10.30 -16.55
CA ASP A 135 -12.59 9.89 -15.32
C ASP A 135 -13.73 8.95 -15.69
N VAL A 136 -13.57 7.66 -15.37
CA VAL A 136 -14.54 6.62 -15.72
C VAL A 136 -15.74 6.69 -14.77
N VAL A 137 -16.91 6.90 -15.33
CA VAL A 137 -18.18 7.04 -14.60
C VAL A 137 -19.18 5.92 -14.86
N GLY A 138 -18.96 5.12 -15.89
CA GLY A 138 -19.83 4.02 -16.26
C GLY A 138 -19.06 2.78 -16.71
N PHE A 139 -19.69 1.65 -16.49
CA PHE A 139 -19.23 0.33 -16.92
C PHE A 139 -20.46 -0.44 -17.41
N GLU A 140 -20.54 -0.65 -18.72
CA GLU A 140 -21.67 -1.27 -19.38
C GLU A 140 -21.18 -2.53 -20.13
N PRO A 141 -21.31 -3.72 -19.51
CA PRO A 141 -21.01 -4.98 -20.18
C PRO A 141 -22.09 -5.34 -21.20
N GLU A 142 -21.71 -5.80 -22.37
CA GLU A 142 -22.63 -6.38 -23.34
C GLU A 142 -23.28 -7.66 -22.79
N ASN A 143 -24.49 -7.93 -23.22
CA ASN A 143 -25.26 -9.11 -22.79
C ASN A 143 -25.34 -9.29 -21.27
N ALA A 144 -25.45 -8.16 -20.56
CA ALA A 144 -25.58 -8.16 -19.11
C ALA A 144 -26.84 -8.91 -18.68
N SER A 145 -26.72 -9.75 -17.66
CA SER A 145 -27.79 -10.53 -17.06
C SER A 145 -27.60 -10.62 -15.55
N VAL A 146 -28.55 -11.21 -14.86
CA VAL A 146 -28.48 -11.43 -13.43
C VAL A 146 -28.69 -12.91 -13.14
N ALA A 147 -27.75 -13.55 -12.45
CA ALA A 147 -27.85 -14.92 -12.02
C ALA A 147 -28.96 -15.13 -10.98
N ARG A 148 -29.35 -16.39 -10.70
CA ARG A 148 -30.45 -16.70 -9.76
C ARG A 148 -30.18 -16.24 -8.32
N ASP A 149 -28.91 -16.07 -7.94
CA ASP A 149 -28.46 -15.58 -6.64
C ASP A 149 -28.33 -14.04 -6.58
N GLY A 150 -28.72 -13.34 -7.66
CA GLY A 150 -28.61 -11.88 -7.76
C GLY A 150 -27.26 -11.36 -8.24
N THR A 151 -26.30 -12.24 -8.58
CA THR A 151 -24.98 -11.83 -9.07
C THR A 151 -25.10 -11.26 -10.50
N PRO A 152 -24.62 -10.01 -10.75
CA PRO A 152 -24.53 -9.48 -12.11
C PRO A 152 -23.58 -10.31 -12.97
N CYS A 153 -23.95 -10.62 -14.19
CA CYS A 153 -23.21 -11.50 -15.09
C CYS A 153 -23.05 -10.91 -16.48
N SER A 154 -21.92 -11.19 -17.14
CA SER A 154 -21.70 -10.95 -18.57
C SER A 154 -20.64 -11.93 -19.12
N THR A 155 -20.86 -12.36 -20.36
CA THR A 155 -19.92 -13.24 -21.09
C THR A 155 -19.07 -12.49 -22.12
N ASP A 156 -19.47 -11.27 -22.46
CA ASP A 156 -18.87 -10.50 -23.55
C ASP A 156 -18.08 -9.28 -23.06
N GLY A 157 -17.53 -8.54 -24.00
CA GLY A 157 -16.93 -7.24 -23.76
C GLY A 157 -17.98 -6.18 -23.38
N GLY A 158 -17.68 -4.93 -23.64
CA GLY A 158 -18.59 -3.83 -23.34
C GLY A 158 -17.95 -2.47 -23.56
N THR A 159 -18.49 -1.47 -22.87
CA THR A 159 -18.05 -0.10 -22.99
C THR A 159 -17.87 0.55 -21.62
N CYS A 160 -16.79 1.33 -21.46
CA CYS A 160 -16.61 2.21 -20.32
C CYS A 160 -16.98 3.64 -20.74
N ALA A 161 -17.84 4.31 -19.95
CA ALA A 161 -18.22 5.70 -20.16
C ALA A 161 -17.30 6.63 -19.37
N LEU A 162 -16.88 7.72 -20.00
CA LEU A 162 -16.08 8.77 -19.39
C LEU A 162 -16.95 9.97 -19.02
N ARG A 163 -16.54 10.73 -18.00
CA ARG A 163 -17.27 11.91 -17.51
C ARG A 163 -17.47 13.00 -18.56
N ASP A 164 -16.58 13.11 -19.53
CA ASP A 164 -16.64 14.07 -20.64
C ASP A 164 -17.56 13.64 -21.78
N GLY A 165 -18.23 12.47 -21.65
CA GLY A 165 -19.10 11.87 -22.63
C GLY A 165 -18.39 10.94 -23.62
N GLY A 166 -17.07 10.79 -23.54
CA GLY A 166 -16.30 9.81 -24.31
C GLY A 166 -16.63 8.39 -23.88
N THR A 167 -16.34 7.43 -24.75
CA THR A 167 -16.51 5.99 -24.48
C THR A 167 -15.28 5.21 -24.89
N VAL A 168 -14.94 4.15 -24.13
CA VAL A 168 -13.85 3.25 -24.41
C VAL A 168 -14.36 1.82 -24.50
N PRO A 169 -14.43 1.23 -25.71
CA PRO A 169 -14.87 -0.14 -25.88
C PRO A 169 -13.78 -1.12 -25.44
N TYR A 170 -14.19 -2.25 -24.88
CA TYR A 170 -13.28 -3.31 -24.45
C TYR A 170 -13.81 -4.70 -24.85
N ASP A 171 -12.88 -5.60 -25.16
CA ASP A 171 -13.12 -7.05 -25.20
C ASP A 171 -12.76 -7.69 -23.86
N TYR A 172 -11.73 -7.15 -23.19
CA TYR A 172 -11.31 -7.53 -21.83
C TYR A 172 -11.08 -6.29 -20.98
N LEU A 173 -11.46 -6.38 -19.72
CA LEU A 173 -11.38 -5.26 -18.77
C LEU A 173 -10.61 -5.66 -17.51
N VAL A 174 -9.74 -4.79 -17.04
CA VAL A 174 -9.07 -4.92 -15.75
C VAL A 174 -9.39 -3.72 -14.88
N LEU A 175 -10.09 -3.95 -13.77
CA LEU A 175 -10.43 -2.94 -12.78
C LEU A 175 -9.28 -2.78 -11.79
N ALA A 176 -8.62 -1.63 -11.79
CA ALA A 176 -7.49 -1.31 -10.94
C ALA A 176 -7.63 0.09 -10.31
N LEU A 177 -8.86 0.51 -10.02
CA LEU A 177 -9.20 1.86 -9.56
C LEU A 177 -8.61 2.21 -8.18
N GLY A 178 -8.22 1.20 -7.39
CA GLY A 178 -7.59 1.41 -6.08
C GLY A 178 -8.57 1.93 -5.02
N THR A 179 -7.99 2.69 -4.09
CA THR A 179 -8.70 3.30 -2.97
C THR A 179 -8.31 4.77 -2.85
N SER A 180 -9.23 5.56 -2.33
CA SER A 180 -8.96 6.92 -1.84
C SER A 180 -9.10 6.99 -0.32
N THR A 181 -8.56 8.07 0.24
CA THR A 181 -8.71 8.37 1.66
C THR A 181 -10.17 8.73 1.96
N SER A 182 -10.71 8.13 3.01
CA SER A 182 -12.02 8.46 3.54
C SER A 182 -11.90 9.53 4.63
N ASP A 183 -12.85 10.46 4.67
CA ASP A 183 -12.98 11.42 5.77
C ASP A 183 -13.39 10.78 7.11
N GLY A 184 -13.74 9.48 7.07
CA GLY A 184 -14.19 8.75 8.27
C GLY A 184 -15.50 9.29 8.88
N GLY A 185 -16.21 10.18 8.19
CA GLY A 185 -17.38 10.90 8.69
C GLY A 185 -17.01 12.07 9.61
N VAL A 186 -15.75 12.50 9.63
CA VAL A 186 -15.29 13.64 10.43
C VAL A 186 -15.63 14.94 9.70
N ILE A 187 -16.36 15.81 10.37
CA ILE A 187 -16.78 17.10 9.82
C ILE A 187 -15.57 17.98 9.53
N GLY A 188 -15.49 18.53 8.31
CA GLY A 188 -14.42 19.44 7.89
C GLY A 188 -13.09 18.75 7.54
N ALA A 189 -13.01 17.40 7.58
CA ALA A 189 -11.76 16.70 7.27
C ALA A 189 -11.29 16.90 5.81
N LYS A 190 -12.21 16.94 4.84
CA LYS A 190 -11.87 17.15 3.43
C LYS A 190 -11.37 18.56 3.15
N GLU A 191 -11.95 19.55 3.83
CA GLU A 191 -11.71 20.96 3.60
C GLU A 191 -10.47 21.46 4.34
N ASN A 192 -10.21 20.92 5.54
CA ASN A 192 -9.26 21.47 6.50
C ASN A 192 -8.06 20.56 6.79
N ALA A 193 -7.96 19.41 6.14
CA ALA A 193 -6.80 18.53 6.21
C ALA A 193 -6.26 18.19 4.81
N ILE A 194 -4.99 17.82 4.73
CA ILE A 194 -4.36 17.33 3.49
C ILE A 194 -4.19 15.82 3.63
N ALA A 195 -4.84 15.05 2.75
CA ALA A 195 -4.58 13.62 2.63
C ALA A 195 -3.28 13.37 1.86
N LEU A 196 -2.63 12.23 2.06
CA LEU A 196 -1.41 11.86 1.33
C LEU A 196 -1.71 10.74 0.33
N ASN A 197 -2.22 11.09 -0.85
CA ASN A 197 -2.56 10.14 -1.90
C ASN A 197 -1.86 10.39 -3.22
N THR A 198 -1.58 11.64 -3.54
CA THR A 198 -1.01 12.10 -4.81
C THR A 198 0.28 12.88 -4.60
N ALA A 199 1.03 13.12 -5.67
CA ALA A 199 2.21 13.96 -5.61
C ALA A 199 1.85 15.42 -5.25
N GLU A 200 0.73 15.90 -5.77
CA GLU A 200 0.20 17.23 -5.49
C GLU A 200 -0.16 17.41 -4.01
N ASP A 201 -0.67 16.36 -3.35
CA ASP A 201 -0.91 16.38 -1.90
C ASP A 201 0.40 16.54 -1.12
N ALA A 202 1.43 15.76 -1.48
CA ALA A 202 2.75 15.83 -0.84
C ALA A 202 3.40 17.21 -1.08
N GLU A 203 3.34 17.74 -2.30
CA GLU A 203 3.85 19.06 -2.66
C GLU A 203 3.11 20.19 -1.90
N ARG A 204 1.78 20.05 -1.71
CA ARG A 204 1.02 20.98 -0.88
C ARG A 204 1.48 20.96 0.58
N MET A 205 1.71 19.78 1.15
CA MET A 205 2.25 19.66 2.51
C MET A 205 3.65 20.31 2.58
N ALA A 206 4.53 19.99 1.64
CA ALA A 206 5.87 20.54 1.56
C ALA A 206 5.85 22.08 1.46
N LYS A 207 4.93 22.62 0.63
CA LYS A 207 4.75 24.06 0.48
C LYS A 207 4.30 24.74 1.77
N VAL A 208 3.29 24.20 2.45
CA VAL A 208 2.79 24.76 3.72
C VAL A 208 3.91 24.77 4.77
N LEU A 209 4.64 23.66 4.91
CA LEU A 209 5.78 23.57 5.82
C LEU A 209 6.86 24.59 5.45
N GLY A 210 7.21 24.69 4.16
CA GLY A 210 8.22 25.65 3.66
C GLY A 210 7.80 27.12 3.86
N ASP A 211 6.51 27.45 3.77
CA ASP A 211 6.00 28.79 4.05
C ASP A 211 6.18 29.12 5.54
N LEU A 212 5.79 28.22 6.43
CA LEU A 212 5.94 28.37 7.88
C LEU A 212 7.41 28.48 8.31
N GLU A 213 8.28 27.64 7.72
CA GLU A 213 9.73 27.67 7.95
C GLU A 213 10.36 29.02 7.56
N ARG A 214 9.97 29.60 6.40
CA ARG A 214 10.46 30.90 5.94
C ARG A 214 10.01 32.08 6.83
N ASP A 215 8.80 31.95 7.39
CA ASP A 215 8.28 32.95 8.35
C ASP A 215 8.95 32.84 9.71
N GLY A 216 9.89 31.90 9.92
CA GLY A 216 10.58 31.66 11.18
C GLY A 216 9.68 31.11 12.28
N LYS A 217 8.52 30.54 11.91
CA LYS A 217 7.56 29.94 12.85
C LYS A 217 8.02 28.55 13.27
N SER A 218 7.62 28.16 14.49
CA SER A 218 7.73 26.79 14.99
C SER A 218 6.40 26.07 14.73
N PRO A 219 6.24 25.35 13.59
CA PRO A 219 4.94 24.80 13.21
C PRO A 219 4.46 23.75 14.21
N ARG A 220 3.15 23.76 14.45
CA ARG A 220 2.47 22.64 15.09
C ARG A 220 1.67 21.84 14.06
N VAL A 221 2.07 20.58 13.86
CA VAL A 221 1.50 19.69 12.84
C VAL A 221 0.74 18.56 13.51
N ALA A 222 -0.50 18.33 13.07
CA ALA A 222 -1.26 17.14 13.43
C ALA A 222 -1.18 16.10 12.31
N VAL A 223 -0.85 14.86 12.65
CA VAL A 223 -0.99 13.70 11.75
C VAL A 223 -2.10 12.80 12.33
N ILE A 224 -3.23 12.78 11.64
CA ILE A 224 -4.40 12.00 12.08
C ILE A 224 -4.29 10.58 11.53
N GLY A 225 -4.11 9.61 12.44
CA GLY A 225 -3.99 8.18 12.13
C GLY A 225 -2.68 7.58 12.60
N GLY A 226 -2.76 6.50 13.38
CA GLY A 226 -1.60 5.76 13.92
C GLY A 226 -1.27 4.47 13.15
N GLY A 227 -1.67 4.37 11.87
CA GLY A 227 -1.27 3.30 10.96
C GLY A 227 0.12 3.52 10.38
N LEU A 228 0.54 2.62 9.45
CA LEU A 228 1.85 2.71 8.79
C LEU A 228 2.09 4.10 8.18
N SER A 229 1.15 4.59 7.37
CA SER A 229 1.30 5.89 6.70
C SER A 229 1.39 7.09 7.67
N GLY A 230 0.66 7.04 8.80
CA GLY A 230 0.75 8.08 9.82
C GLY A 230 2.10 8.09 10.52
N VAL A 231 2.65 6.91 10.82
CA VAL A 231 3.99 6.77 11.42
C VAL A 231 5.06 7.32 10.48
N GLU A 232 5.06 6.88 9.22
CA GLU A 232 6.01 7.32 8.21
C GLU A 232 5.95 8.85 8.00
N LEU A 233 4.76 9.39 7.85
CA LEU A 233 4.56 10.83 7.67
C LEU A 233 4.99 11.64 8.89
N SER A 234 4.65 11.18 10.09
CA SER A 234 5.04 11.85 11.34
C SER A 234 6.55 11.89 11.51
N ALA A 235 7.24 10.76 11.24
CA ALA A 235 8.69 10.67 11.33
C ALA A 235 9.39 11.62 10.34
N VAL A 236 8.93 11.63 9.09
CA VAL A 236 9.50 12.46 8.02
C VAL A 236 9.29 13.95 8.28
N ILE A 237 8.09 14.36 8.73
CA ILE A 237 7.82 15.77 9.08
C ILE A 237 8.65 16.18 10.29
N ALA A 238 8.72 15.35 11.33
CA ALA A 238 9.49 15.66 12.53
C ALA A 238 11.00 15.81 12.23
N GLU A 239 11.57 14.94 11.37
CA GLU A 239 12.94 15.06 10.90
C GLU A 239 13.17 16.38 10.13
N ARG A 240 12.27 16.74 9.21
CA ARG A 240 12.32 18.00 8.48
C ARG A 240 12.36 19.20 9.42
N LEU A 241 11.44 19.25 10.40
CA LEU A 241 11.34 20.34 11.35
C LEU A 241 12.53 20.40 12.32
N ALA A 242 13.06 19.25 12.76
CA ALA A 242 14.26 19.20 13.61
C ALA A 242 15.50 19.77 12.93
N GLY A 243 15.57 19.73 11.60
CA GLY A 243 16.65 20.35 10.81
C GLY A 243 16.57 21.87 10.68
N LYS A 244 15.52 22.52 11.23
CA LYS A 244 15.26 23.96 11.11
C LYS A 244 15.54 24.68 12.43
N ALA A 245 15.92 25.96 12.34
CA ALA A 245 16.28 26.76 13.52
C ALA A 245 15.09 26.99 14.48
N ALA A 246 13.88 27.13 13.96
CA ALA A 246 12.68 27.32 14.77
C ALA A 246 12.13 26.00 15.35
N GLY A 247 12.56 24.85 14.81
CA GLY A 247 12.01 23.55 15.19
C GLY A 247 10.55 23.37 14.80
N GLY A 248 9.82 22.54 15.54
CA GLY A 248 8.38 22.33 15.39
C GLY A 248 7.88 21.18 16.26
N ILE A 249 6.57 21.03 16.32
CA ILE A 249 5.90 19.98 17.09
C ILE A 249 5.07 19.13 16.14
N VAL A 250 5.19 17.83 16.27
CA VAL A 250 4.35 16.86 15.52
C VAL A 250 3.55 16.05 16.54
N ASP A 251 2.24 16.16 16.46
CA ASP A 251 1.29 15.39 17.25
C ASP A 251 0.65 14.32 16.34
N MET A 252 0.93 13.04 16.59
CA MET A 252 0.24 11.94 15.93
C MET A 252 -0.99 11.53 16.72
N ILE A 253 -2.19 11.78 16.18
CA ILE A 253 -3.45 11.58 16.88
C ILE A 253 -4.06 10.24 16.47
N THR A 254 -4.29 9.36 17.45
CA THR A 254 -4.87 8.03 17.22
C THR A 254 -5.95 7.73 18.26
N PRO A 255 -7.05 7.05 17.92
CA PRO A 255 -8.16 6.85 18.85
C PRO A 255 -7.77 6.15 20.17
N SER A 256 -6.78 5.28 20.13
CA SER A 256 -6.34 4.49 21.29
C SER A 256 -5.02 4.95 21.91
N GLY A 257 -4.38 5.97 21.38
CA GLY A 257 -3.00 6.32 21.76
C GLY A 257 -1.97 5.24 21.39
N ARG A 258 -2.33 4.28 20.55
CA ARG A 258 -1.45 3.19 20.14
C ARG A 258 -1.05 3.31 18.68
N VAL A 259 0.24 3.13 18.45
CA VAL A 259 0.85 3.13 17.11
C VAL A 259 0.78 1.73 16.53
N MET A 260 0.40 1.62 15.26
CA MET A 260 0.43 0.38 14.48
C MET A 260 -0.16 -0.83 15.22
N ALA A 261 -1.36 -0.69 15.79
CA ALA A 261 -1.96 -1.69 16.69
C ALA A 261 -2.05 -3.12 16.09
N GLY A 262 -2.15 -3.23 14.76
CA GLY A 262 -2.20 -4.51 14.03
C GLY A 262 -0.85 -5.03 13.51
N ALA A 263 0.26 -4.29 13.72
CA ALA A 263 1.56 -4.71 13.20
C ALA A 263 2.30 -5.68 14.15
N PRO A 264 3.25 -6.47 13.61
CA PRO A 264 4.15 -7.29 14.41
C PRO A 264 4.88 -6.48 15.50
N PRO A 265 5.20 -7.08 16.66
CA PRO A 265 5.84 -6.37 17.77
C PRO A 265 7.12 -5.64 17.38
N GLY A 266 8.03 -6.28 16.66
CA GLY A 266 9.31 -5.68 16.24
C GLY A 266 9.15 -4.44 15.37
N GLN A 267 8.18 -4.42 14.46
CA GLN A 267 7.89 -3.22 13.66
C GLN A 267 7.33 -2.09 14.52
N ARG A 268 6.46 -2.40 15.47
CA ARG A 268 5.91 -1.41 16.39
C ARG A 268 6.98 -0.81 17.29
N GLU A 269 7.87 -1.63 17.80
CA GLU A 269 9.00 -1.18 18.63
C GLU A 269 9.96 -0.28 17.83
N ALA A 270 10.30 -0.66 16.58
CA ALA A 270 11.11 0.17 15.71
C ALA A 270 10.43 1.52 15.41
N ALA A 271 9.12 1.51 15.13
CA ALA A 271 8.36 2.73 14.92
C ALA A 271 8.37 3.63 16.15
N MET A 272 8.06 3.10 17.32
CA MET A 272 8.05 3.87 18.58
C MET A 272 9.42 4.47 18.89
N LYS A 273 10.50 3.68 18.77
CA LYS A 273 11.87 4.16 18.98
C LYS A 273 12.21 5.38 18.13
N VAL A 274 11.77 5.39 16.87
CA VAL A 274 12.05 6.51 15.96
C VAL A 274 11.14 7.70 16.26
N LEU A 275 9.86 7.48 16.53
CA LEU A 275 8.94 8.55 16.90
C LEU A 275 9.40 9.25 18.20
N ASP A 276 9.83 8.47 19.20
CA ASP A 276 10.38 9.01 20.45
C ASP A 276 11.67 9.82 20.21
N LYS A 277 12.59 9.29 19.38
CA LYS A 277 13.83 10.00 19.00
C LYS A 277 13.55 11.29 18.23
N ALA A 278 12.51 11.30 17.41
CA ALA A 278 12.08 12.47 16.65
C ALA A 278 11.18 13.44 17.44
N ASN A 279 10.92 13.17 18.71
CA ASN A 279 10.03 13.94 19.58
C ASN A 279 8.60 14.08 19.00
N VAL A 280 8.07 13.02 18.40
CA VAL A 280 6.69 12.97 17.95
C VAL A 280 5.80 12.61 19.14
N ASN A 281 4.83 13.46 19.45
CA ASN A 281 3.87 13.17 20.51
C ASN A 281 2.78 12.21 20.00
N VAL A 282 2.56 11.10 20.68
CA VAL A 282 1.45 10.19 20.38
C VAL A 282 0.27 10.56 21.28
N VAL A 283 -0.76 11.15 20.67
CA VAL A 283 -1.94 11.67 21.36
C VAL A 283 -3.10 10.67 21.20
N GLY A 284 -3.68 10.27 22.34
CA GLY A 284 -4.88 9.43 22.37
C GLY A 284 -6.13 10.31 22.23
N GLY A 285 -6.87 10.15 21.13
CA GLY A 285 -8.11 10.90 20.89
C GLY A 285 -8.76 10.51 19.57
N ARG A 286 -10.08 10.44 19.56
CA ARG A 286 -10.88 10.28 18.36
C ARG A 286 -11.27 11.65 17.83
N VAL A 287 -10.70 12.05 16.71
CA VAL A 287 -11.06 13.30 16.04
C VAL A 287 -12.50 13.23 15.55
N THR A 288 -13.26 14.28 15.83
CA THR A 288 -14.68 14.42 15.50
C THR A 288 -14.96 15.56 14.53
N ARG A 289 -14.10 16.61 14.57
CA ARG A 289 -14.31 17.82 13.78
C ARG A 289 -13.00 18.56 13.50
N LEU A 290 -12.91 19.17 12.34
CA LEU A 290 -11.85 20.09 11.92
C LEU A 290 -12.48 21.40 11.45
N ASP A 291 -12.11 22.52 12.07
CA ASP A 291 -12.58 23.85 11.70
C ASP A 291 -11.40 24.73 11.30
N ARG A 292 -11.53 25.45 10.20
CA ARG A 292 -10.58 26.50 9.83
C ARG A 292 -10.84 27.74 10.70
N VAL A 293 -9.81 28.24 11.34
CA VAL A 293 -9.89 29.41 12.21
C VAL A 293 -8.91 30.46 11.73
N GLU A 294 -9.43 31.66 11.51
CA GLU A 294 -8.58 32.83 11.29
C GLU A 294 -8.20 33.38 12.67
N ALA A 295 -6.92 33.44 12.94
CA ALA A 295 -6.36 33.96 14.19
C ALA A 295 -5.31 35.02 13.85
N ALA A 296 -4.92 35.78 14.84
CA ALA A 296 -3.68 36.57 14.75
C ALA A 296 -2.56 35.75 15.37
N ASP A 297 -1.38 35.78 14.78
CA ASP A 297 -0.18 35.21 15.39
C ASP A 297 0.27 36.08 16.59
N ASP A 298 1.33 35.64 17.29
CA ASP A 298 1.86 36.34 18.46
C ASP A 298 2.34 37.76 18.15
N ALA A 299 2.59 38.09 16.89
CA ALA A 299 2.94 39.42 16.41
C ALA A 299 1.73 40.22 15.91
N GLY A 300 0.50 39.65 15.97
CA GLY A 300 -0.75 40.30 15.55
C GLY A 300 -0.98 40.21 14.03
N ALA A 301 -0.17 39.47 13.26
CA ALA A 301 -0.38 39.25 11.83
C ALA A 301 -1.48 38.18 11.60
N PRO A 302 -2.29 38.32 10.52
CA PRO A 302 -3.30 37.33 10.19
C PRO A 302 -2.66 35.95 10.00
N SER A 303 -3.09 34.97 10.74
CA SER A 303 -2.67 33.58 10.59
C SER A 303 -3.91 32.69 10.43
N VAL A 304 -3.72 31.57 9.76
CA VAL A 304 -4.78 30.59 9.54
C VAL A 304 -4.33 29.29 10.18
N ALA A 305 -5.13 28.80 11.11
CA ALA A 305 -4.90 27.52 11.75
C ALA A 305 -6.11 26.61 11.62
N THR A 306 -5.92 25.33 11.84
CA THR A 306 -6.99 24.34 11.91
C THR A 306 -7.21 23.93 13.38
N LYS A 307 -8.42 24.14 13.86
CA LYS A 307 -8.85 23.64 15.15
C LYS A 307 -9.27 22.18 15.01
N VAL A 308 -8.63 21.31 15.76
CA VAL A 308 -8.94 19.88 15.83
C VAL A 308 -9.71 19.63 17.12
N THR A 309 -10.96 19.19 16.99
CA THR A 309 -11.79 18.73 18.11
C THR A 309 -11.73 17.21 18.19
N MET A 310 -11.46 16.68 19.37
CA MET A 310 -11.32 15.25 19.61
C MET A 310 -11.86 14.84 20.97
N ASN A 311 -12.33 13.59 21.07
CA ASN A 311 -12.78 12.99 22.32
C ASN A 311 -11.75 11.96 22.79
N ASP A 312 -11.41 12.00 24.06
CA ASP A 312 -10.56 11.01 24.70
C ASP A 312 -11.28 9.67 24.92
N ALA A 313 -10.63 8.70 25.58
CA ALA A 313 -11.20 7.39 25.88
C ALA A 313 -12.39 7.44 26.83
N ASN A 314 -12.54 8.53 27.61
CA ASN A 314 -13.65 8.75 28.54
C ASN A 314 -14.81 9.52 27.89
N GLY A 315 -14.61 10.00 26.65
CA GLY A 315 -15.57 10.82 25.93
C GLY A 315 -15.45 12.32 26.26
N GLU A 316 -14.38 12.74 26.96
CA GLU A 316 -14.11 14.14 27.25
C GLU A 316 -13.61 14.83 25.99
N GLU A 317 -14.25 15.95 25.63
CA GLU A 317 -13.91 16.73 24.45
C GLU A 317 -12.75 17.67 24.74
N SER A 318 -11.80 17.73 23.80
CA SER A 318 -10.68 18.67 23.82
C SER A 318 -10.45 19.28 22.44
N GLU A 319 -9.89 20.48 22.44
CA GLU A 319 -9.59 21.24 21.23
C GLU A 319 -8.10 21.62 21.19
N GLN A 320 -7.50 21.50 20.02
CA GLN A 320 -6.11 21.88 19.78
C GLN A 320 -6.00 22.61 18.44
N MET A 321 -5.08 23.60 18.37
CA MET A 321 -4.81 24.37 17.16
C MET A 321 -3.57 23.86 16.47
N TYR A 322 -3.63 23.73 15.13
CA TYR A 322 -2.54 23.26 14.30
C TYR A 322 -2.38 24.12 13.04
N ASP A 323 -1.14 24.37 12.64
CA ASP A 323 -0.81 25.08 11.41
C ASP A 323 -1.00 24.20 10.17
N LEU A 324 -0.83 22.88 10.34
CA LEU A 324 -1.06 21.88 9.30
C LEU A 324 -1.71 20.63 9.90
N VAL A 325 -2.75 20.13 9.25
CA VAL A 325 -3.38 18.85 9.58
C VAL A 325 -3.21 17.90 8.39
N CYS A 326 -2.55 16.77 8.63
CA CYS A 326 -2.35 15.69 7.68
C CYS A 326 -3.32 14.54 7.99
N TRP A 327 -4.00 14.01 6.96
CA TRP A 327 -5.02 12.98 7.13
C TRP A 327 -4.55 11.65 6.55
N THR A 328 -4.38 10.63 7.38
CA THR A 328 -3.94 9.29 6.98
C THR A 328 -4.93 8.19 7.37
N VAL A 329 -6.16 8.57 7.72
CA VAL A 329 -7.19 7.66 8.22
C VAL A 329 -8.12 7.21 7.11
N GLY A 330 -8.43 5.91 7.13
CA GLY A 330 -9.46 5.32 6.30
C GLY A 330 -9.08 5.17 4.83
N GLN A 331 -9.53 4.07 4.26
CA GLN A 331 -9.43 3.83 2.82
C GLN A 331 -10.79 3.35 2.33
N ARG A 332 -11.23 3.88 1.20
CA ARG A 332 -12.47 3.51 0.54
C ARG A 332 -12.18 3.13 -0.89
N ALA A 333 -12.71 1.99 -1.33
CA ALA A 333 -12.59 1.59 -2.72
C ALA A 333 -13.26 2.63 -3.64
N GLU A 334 -12.56 2.98 -4.71
CA GLU A 334 -13.01 3.96 -5.71
C GLU A 334 -14.09 3.40 -6.66
N THR A 335 -14.35 2.09 -6.62
CA THR A 335 -15.37 1.48 -7.48
C THR A 335 -16.75 2.04 -7.14
N PRO A 336 -17.49 2.63 -8.11
CA PRO A 336 -18.84 3.12 -7.90
C PRO A 336 -19.80 1.99 -7.48
N SER A 337 -20.70 2.28 -6.54
CA SER A 337 -21.60 1.28 -5.96
C SER A 337 -22.74 0.85 -6.89
N ASP A 338 -23.02 1.62 -7.90
CA ASP A 338 -24.07 1.42 -8.92
C ASP A 338 -23.58 0.61 -10.12
N TRP A 339 -22.30 0.28 -10.18
CA TRP A 339 -21.78 -0.61 -11.22
C TRP A 339 -22.33 -2.03 -11.06
N PRO A 340 -22.62 -2.72 -12.18
CA PRO A 340 -23.15 -4.08 -12.16
C PRO A 340 -22.09 -5.11 -11.76
N LEU A 341 -21.57 -5.01 -10.55
CA LEU A 341 -20.47 -5.82 -10.00
C LEU A 341 -20.84 -6.38 -8.63
N SER A 342 -20.44 -7.62 -8.38
CA SER A 342 -20.53 -8.18 -7.03
C SER A 342 -19.46 -7.56 -6.13
N MET A 343 -19.87 -6.89 -5.06
CA MET A 343 -18.98 -6.16 -4.15
C MET A 343 -19.08 -6.64 -2.71
N THR A 344 -18.03 -6.37 -1.94
CA THR A 344 -18.03 -6.49 -0.47
C THR A 344 -18.74 -5.30 0.18
N ALA A 345 -18.99 -5.36 1.48
CA ALA A 345 -19.51 -4.24 2.25
C ALA A 345 -18.58 -2.99 2.20
N THR A 346 -17.28 -3.20 1.98
CA THR A 346 -16.28 -2.13 1.81
C THR A 346 -16.10 -1.69 0.37
N ARG A 347 -17.01 -2.11 -0.53
CA ARG A 347 -17.05 -1.78 -1.96
C ARG A 347 -15.88 -2.31 -2.78
N LYS A 348 -15.13 -3.29 -2.28
CA LYS A 348 -14.15 -4.02 -3.08
C LYS A 348 -14.88 -5.01 -4.01
N VAL A 349 -14.43 -5.09 -5.24
CA VAL A 349 -14.98 -6.00 -6.26
C VAL A 349 -14.59 -7.44 -5.91
N LYS A 350 -15.59 -8.33 -5.82
CA LYS A 350 -15.35 -9.75 -5.54
C LYS A 350 -14.83 -10.48 -6.77
N THR A 351 -13.72 -11.19 -6.60
CA THR A 351 -13.11 -12.01 -7.65
C THR A 351 -13.01 -13.48 -7.23
N ASP A 352 -12.93 -14.36 -8.22
CA ASP A 352 -12.49 -15.72 -8.00
C ASP A 352 -10.97 -15.79 -7.76
N ALA A 353 -10.45 -16.98 -7.51
CA ALA A 353 -9.02 -17.18 -7.27
C ALA A 353 -8.14 -16.81 -8.47
N THR A 354 -8.68 -16.65 -9.68
CA THR A 354 -7.95 -16.23 -10.87
C THR A 354 -7.98 -14.72 -11.09
N LEU A 355 -8.48 -13.95 -10.11
CA LEU A 355 -8.71 -12.51 -10.15
C LEU A 355 -9.79 -12.08 -11.14
N ARG A 356 -10.57 -13.02 -11.67
CA ARG A 356 -11.70 -12.74 -12.52
C ARG A 356 -12.89 -12.33 -11.67
N VAL A 357 -13.61 -11.30 -12.07
CA VAL A 357 -14.77 -10.78 -11.36
C VAL A 357 -15.90 -11.78 -11.38
N ASN A 358 -16.50 -12.03 -10.22
CA ASN A 358 -17.60 -12.97 -10.09
C ASN A 358 -18.75 -12.61 -11.03
N GLY A 359 -19.18 -13.57 -11.84
CA GLY A 359 -20.23 -13.40 -12.83
C GLY A 359 -19.76 -12.87 -14.20
N HIS A 360 -18.53 -12.40 -14.34
CA HIS A 360 -18.02 -11.85 -15.59
C HIS A 360 -16.88 -12.70 -16.17
N SER A 361 -16.99 -13.12 -17.42
CA SER A 361 -15.97 -13.98 -18.05
C SER A 361 -14.74 -13.22 -18.53
N ARG A 362 -14.86 -11.92 -18.82
CA ARG A 362 -13.83 -11.07 -19.43
C ARG A 362 -13.43 -9.85 -18.59
N VAL A 363 -13.87 -9.80 -17.33
CA VAL A 363 -13.55 -8.71 -16.40
C VAL A 363 -12.71 -9.24 -15.24
N TYR A 364 -11.63 -8.57 -14.94
CA TYR A 364 -10.69 -8.87 -13.85
C TYR A 364 -10.60 -7.68 -12.89
N ALA A 365 -10.22 -7.92 -11.63
CA ALA A 365 -9.99 -6.83 -10.69
C ALA A 365 -8.73 -7.10 -9.84
N VAL A 366 -7.92 -6.06 -9.62
CA VAL A 366 -6.63 -6.14 -8.94
C VAL A 366 -6.42 -4.97 -7.97
N GLY A 367 -5.50 -5.15 -7.04
CA GLY A 367 -5.10 -4.14 -6.05
C GLY A 367 -6.20 -3.86 -5.04
N ASP A 368 -6.16 -2.67 -4.47
CA ASP A 368 -7.01 -2.28 -3.35
C ASP A 368 -8.51 -2.23 -3.70
N ALA A 369 -8.84 -2.15 -4.99
CA ALA A 369 -10.21 -2.20 -5.49
C ALA A 369 -10.81 -3.62 -5.46
N SER A 370 -9.99 -4.66 -5.30
CA SER A 370 -10.42 -6.06 -5.37
C SER A 370 -10.45 -6.75 -4.00
N SER A 371 -11.24 -7.79 -3.91
CA SER A 371 -11.26 -8.76 -2.81
C SER A 371 -11.27 -10.16 -3.42
N SER A 372 -10.10 -10.81 -3.38
CA SER A 372 -9.92 -12.15 -3.94
C SER A 372 -10.18 -13.20 -2.85
N ALA A 373 -10.87 -14.30 -3.22
CA ALA A 373 -10.88 -15.47 -2.37
C ALA A 373 -9.47 -16.12 -2.40
N ALA A 374 -8.93 -16.40 -1.23
CA ALA A 374 -7.60 -17.05 -1.13
C ALA A 374 -7.62 -18.48 -1.69
N ASP A 375 -8.77 -19.13 -1.66
CA ASP A 375 -8.99 -20.46 -2.24
C ASP A 375 -10.42 -20.55 -2.80
N LEU A 376 -10.62 -21.34 -3.86
CA LEU A 376 -11.94 -21.61 -4.49
C LEU A 376 -12.96 -22.23 -3.53
N MET A 377 -12.50 -22.75 -2.39
CA MET A 377 -13.30 -23.43 -1.38
C MET A 377 -13.45 -22.64 -0.07
N ASP A 378 -12.78 -21.48 0.05
CA ASP A 378 -12.83 -20.69 1.27
C ASP A 378 -13.89 -19.62 1.17
N THR A 379 -14.92 -19.70 2.03
CA THR A 379 -15.94 -18.65 2.18
C THR A 379 -15.44 -17.48 3.04
N ASN A 380 -14.28 -17.62 3.69
CA ASN A 380 -13.58 -16.53 4.34
C ASN A 380 -12.72 -15.83 3.29
N PHE A 381 -13.19 -14.69 2.82
CA PHE A 381 -12.39 -13.77 2.03
C PHE A 381 -11.28 -13.22 2.95
N ASP A 382 -10.11 -13.83 2.95
CA ASP A 382 -8.94 -13.27 3.60
C ASP A 382 -8.70 -11.89 2.99
N VAL A 383 -8.83 -10.90 3.84
CA VAL A 383 -8.62 -9.51 3.44
C VAL A 383 -7.11 -9.34 3.26
N LEU A 384 -6.65 -9.50 2.02
CA LEU A 384 -5.28 -9.16 1.67
C LEU A 384 -5.01 -7.70 2.03
N PRO A 385 -3.81 -7.39 2.56
CA PRO A 385 -3.47 -6.02 2.91
C PRO A 385 -3.50 -5.12 1.66
N SER A 386 -4.06 -3.92 1.79
CA SER A 386 -4.07 -2.91 0.73
C SER A 386 -2.66 -2.31 0.58
N THR A 387 -1.79 -3.00 -0.13
CA THR A 387 -0.39 -2.63 -0.33
C THR A 387 0.01 -2.71 -1.81
N ALA A 388 0.99 -1.90 -2.19
CA ALA A 388 1.62 -2.00 -3.50
C ALA A 388 2.14 -3.41 -3.80
N GLN A 389 2.59 -4.13 -2.76
CA GLN A 389 3.11 -5.50 -2.87
C GLN A 389 2.05 -6.49 -3.35
N VAL A 390 0.83 -6.40 -2.83
CA VAL A 390 -0.31 -7.21 -3.31
C VAL A 390 -0.66 -6.80 -4.73
N ALA A 391 -0.77 -5.50 -5.00
CA ALA A 391 -1.22 -4.98 -6.28
C ALA A 391 -0.32 -5.40 -7.46
N PHE A 392 1.01 -5.30 -7.33
CA PHE A 392 1.89 -5.71 -8.43
C PHE A 392 2.01 -7.23 -8.59
N GLN A 393 1.87 -8.03 -7.52
CA GLN A 393 1.78 -9.49 -7.66
C GLN A 393 0.47 -9.89 -8.35
N GLN A 394 -0.66 -9.28 -7.98
CA GLN A 394 -1.92 -9.50 -8.68
C GLN A 394 -1.83 -9.08 -10.16
N ALA A 395 -1.12 -8.00 -10.47
CA ALA A 395 -0.93 -7.54 -11.84
C ALA A 395 -0.27 -8.60 -12.74
N ASP A 396 0.76 -9.29 -12.24
CA ASP A 396 1.42 -10.39 -12.98
C ASP A 396 0.43 -11.52 -13.30
N TYR A 397 -0.40 -11.91 -12.31
CA TYR A 397 -1.40 -12.97 -12.51
C TYR A 397 -2.56 -12.51 -13.41
N ALA A 398 -3.06 -11.30 -13.24
CA ALA A 398 -4.13 -10.77 -14.07
C ALA A 398 -3.70 -10.67 -15.54
N ALA A 399 -2.51 -10.15 -15.81
CA ALA A 399 -1.96 -10.09 -17.15
C ALA A 399 -1.86 -11.49 -17.78
N TRP A 400 -1.32 -12.47 -17.05
CA TRP A 400 -1.28 -13.86 -17.52
C TRP A 400 -2.69 -14.41 -17.76
N ASN A 401 -3.64 -14.17 -16.86
CA ASN A 401 -4.98 -14.75 -16.95
C ASN A 401 -5.81 -14.13 -18.08
N VAL A 402 -5.65 -12.84 -18.35
CA VAL A 402 -6.21 -12.20 -19.55
C VAL A 402 -5.60 -12.81 -20.82
N TRP A 403 -4.28 -12.92 -20.86
CA TRP A 403 -3.57 -13.55 -21.98
C TRP A 403 -4.00 -15.03 -22.18
N ALA A 404 -4.12 -15.79 -21.09
CA ALA A 404 -4.56 -17.18 -21.10
C ALA A 404 -5.99 -17.33 -21.63
N SER A 405 -6.89 -16.43 -21.20
CA SER A 405 -8.28 -16.38 -21.68
C SER A 405 -8.33 -16.15 -23.20
N ILE A 406 -7.58 -15.18 -23.72
CA ILE A 406 -7.52 -14.88 -25.16
C ILE A 406 -6.94 -16.06 -25.96
N ASN A 407 -5.96 -16.78 -25.40
CA ASN A 407 -5.27 -17.88 -26.08
C ASN A 407 -5.85 -19.27 -25.77
N GLY A 408 -7.00 -19.38 -25.10
CA GLY A 408 -7.60 -20.65 -24.72
C GLY A 408 -6.71 -21.49 -23.78
N ARG A 409 -5.96 -20.84 -22.89
CA ARG A 409 -5.08 -21.48 -21.90
C ARG A 409 -5.72 -21.48 -20.52
N ALA A 410 -5.23 -22.36 -19.64
CA ALA A 410 -5.69 -22.39 -18.26
C ALA A 410 -5.26 -21.14 -17.50
N ALA A 411 -6.19 -20.53 -16.77
CA ALA A 411 -5.90 -19.43 -15.84
C ALA A 411 -5.16 -19.96 -14.59
N LEU A 412 -4.32 -19.13 -14.01
CA LEU A 412 -3.56 -19.42 -12.80
C LEU A 412 -4.26 -18.82 -11.57
N PRO A 413 -4.48 -19.61 -10.51
CA PRO A 413 -4.97 -19.08 -9.25
C PRO A 413 -3.89 -18.20 -8.61
N PHE A 414 -4.30 -17.02 -8.15
CA PHE A 414 -3.42 -16.09 -7.46
C PHE A 414 -2.96 -16.66 -6.12
N ARG A 415 -1.68 -16.49 -5.83
CA ARG A 415 -1.06 -16.86 -4.56
C ARG A 415 -0.19 -15.71 -4.09
N TYR A 416 -0.64 -15.04 -3.05
CA TYR A 416 0.13 -13.97 -2.44
C TYR A 416 1.38 -14.53 -1.73
N GLN A 417 2.52 -13.93 -2.02
CA GLN A 417 3.77 -14.19 -1.31
C GLN A 417 4.16 -12.93 -0.55
N HIS A 418 4.09 -12.99 0.77
CA HIS A 418 4.62 -11.91 1.59
C HIS A 418 6.15 -11.89 1.48
N ILE A 419 6.71 -10.78 0.98
CA ILE A 419 8.17 -10.62 0.77
C ILE A 419 8.79 -9.67 1.79
N GLY A 420 8.12 -9.44 2.92
CA GLY A 420 8.54 -8.54 4.00
C GLY A 420 7.87 -7.19 3.89
N ASP A 421 8.00 -6.41 4.95
CA ASP A 421 7.47 -5.05 5.03
C ASP A 421 8.61 -4.05 5.15
N MET A 422 8.46 -2.90 4.51
CA MET A 422 9.42 -1.81 4.55
C MET A 422 8.71 -0.53 4.97
N MET A 423 9.30 0.20 5.91
CA MET A 423 8.75 1.42 6.48
C MET A 423 9.82 2.51 6.46
N VAL A 424 9.47 3.71 5.99
CA VAL A 424 10.32 4.89 6.08
C VAL A 424 10.19 5.49 7.48
N LEU A 425 11.32 5.84 8.08
CA LEU A 425 11.36 6.44 9.42
C LEU A 425 12.20 7.72 9.44
N GLY A 426 12.49 8.26 8.26
CA GLY A 426 13.31 9.43 8.03
C GLY A 426 14.11 9.29 6.73
N ALA A 427 14.90 10.30 6.37
CA ALA A 427 15.72 10.27 5.14
C ALA A 427 16.77 9.15 5.15
N LEU A 428 17.30 8.82 6.33
CA LEU A 428 18.36 7.83 6.56
C LEU A 428 17.93 6.72 7.50
N ASP A 429 16.71 6.70 7.97
CA ASP A 429 16.16 5.68 8.85
C ASP A 429 14.99 4.95 8.18
N ALA A 430 15.00 3.63 8.28
CA ALA A 430 13.92 2.76 7.83
C ALA A 430 13.84 1.53 8.74
N ALA A 431 12.74 0.80 8.66
CA ALA A 431 12.63 -0.55 9.20
C ALA A 431 12.22 -1.51 8.09
N VAL A 432 12.94 -2.61 7.97
CA VAL A 432 12.66 -3.70 7.02
C VAL A 432 12.44 -4.97 7.81
N ALA A 433 11.20 -5.44 7.85
CA ALA A 433 10.87 -6.74 8.41
C ALA A 433 10.98 -7.81 7.32
N LEU A 434 11.81 -8.81 7.56
CA LEU A 434 11.98 -9.93 6.64
C LEU A 434 10.81 -10.92 6.78
N PRO A 435 10.43 -11.64 5.71
CA PRO A 435 9.29 -12.56 5.73
C PRO A 435 9.59 -13.86 6.51
N VAL A 436 10.79 -14.02 7.04
CA VAL A 436 11.24 -15.24 7.74
C VAL A 436 11.94 -14.85 9.05
N GLY A 437 11.57 -15.51 10.15
CA GLY A 437 12.31 -15.48 11.41
C GLY A 437 12.10 -14.24 12.29
N ASP A 438 11.02 -13.47 12.08
CA ASP A 438 10.73 -12.23 12.84
C ASP A 438 11.92 -11.25 12.92
N ILE A 439 12.76 -11.24 11.87
CA ILE A 439 13.93 -10.39 11.79
C ILE A 439 13.54 -9.03 11.26
N THR A 440 13.78 -7.99 12.04
CA THR A 440 13.67 -6.59 11.62
C THR A 440 15.04 -5.95 11.56
N ILE A 441 15.38 -5.38 10.41
CA ILE A 441 16.57 -4.55 10.20
C ILE A 441 16.13 -3.11 10.33
N ASP A 442 16.82 -2.28 11.10
CA ASP A 442 16.54 -0.85 11.26
C ASP A 442 17.74 0.04 10.88
N GLY A 443 17.53 1.35 10.86
CA GLY A 443 18.55 2.35 10.61
C GLY A 443 19.01 2.47 9.16
N PRO A 444 20.25 3.01 8.93
CA PRO A 444 20.74 3.35 7.58
C PRO A 444 20.87 2.15 6.63
N ALA A 445 21.16 0.95 7.16
CA ALA A 445 21.21 -0.27 6.34
C ALA A 445 19.83 -0.63 5.79
N ALA A 446 18.78 -0.50 6.59
CA ALA A 446 17.42 -0.69 6.15
C ALA A 446 16.99 0.37 5.14
N ALA A 447 17.38 1.64 5.34
CA ALA A 447 17.11 2.72 4.38
C ALA A 447 17.76 2.46 3.02
N ALA A 448 19.01 2.01 2.99
CA ALA A 448 19.69 1.63 1.74
C ALA A 448 19.01 0.45 1.06
N LEU A 449 18.66 -0.61 1.82
CA LEU A 449 17.95 -1.78 1.30
C LEU A 449 16.59 -1.40 0.70
N ARG A 450 15.84 -0.54 1.38
CA ARG A 450 14.56 -0.02 0.91
C ARG A 450 14.71 0.73 -0.41
N ARG A 451 15.70 1.63 -0.54
CA ARG A 451 15.97 2.38 -1.79
C ARG A 451 16.28 1.44 -2.95
N VAL A 452 17.14 0.43 -2.74
CA VAL A 452 17.46 -0.58 -3.77
C VAL A 452 16.21 -1.38 -4.16
N ALA A 453 15.40 -1.81 -3.19
CA ALA A 453 14.17 -2.54 -3.45
C ALA A 453 13.15 -1.70 -4.23
N TYR A 454 13.00 -0.41 -3.90
CA TYR A 454 12.09 0.49 -4.60
C TYR A 454 12.59 0.81 -6.00
N LEU A 455 13.88 1.05 -6.19
CA LEU A 455 14.48 1.23 -7.51
C LEU A 455 14.21 0.02 -8.41
N TYR A 456 14.41 -1.21 -7.88
CA TYR A 456 14.09 -2.44 -8.62
C TYR A 456 12.60 -2.52 -9.00
N ARG A 457 11.71 -1.98 -8.17
CA ARG A 457 10.26 -2.00 -8.37
C ARG A 457 9.72 -0.83 -9.19
N MET A 458 10.54 0.13 -9.61
CA MET A 458 10.09 1.19 -10.50
C MET A 458 9.61 0.63 -11.84
N PRO A 459 8.59 1.25 -12.48
CA PRO A 459 7.77 0.60 -13.51
C PRO A 459 8.51 0.26 -14.80
N THR A 460 9.43 1.12 -15.25
CA THR A 460 10.18 0.90 -16.51
C THR A 460 11.69 0.97 -16.30
N ASN A 461 12.45 0.33 -17.20
CA ASN A 461 13.92 0.36 -17.12
C ASN A 461 14.46 1.77 -17.35
N GLU A 462 13.87 2.53 -18.26
CA GLU A 462 14.27 3.91 -18.58
C GLU A 462 14.11 4.80 -17.35
N HIS A 463 12.96 4.75 -16.69
CA HIS A 463 12.71 5.51 -15.47
C HIS A 463 13.64 5.07 -14.34
N ARG A 464 13.82 3.77 -14.16
CA ARG A 464 14.72 3.18 -13.16
C ARG A 464 16.17 3.67 -13.33
N ILE A 465 16.67 3.69 -14.57
CA ILE A 465 18.03 4.17 -14.87
C ILE A 465 18.17 5.66 -14.56
N LYS A 466 17.20 6.48 -14.99
CA LYS A 466 17.22 7.92 -14.70
C LYS A 466 17.26 8.20 -13.20
N VAL A 467 16.40 7.53 -12.42
CA VAL A 467 16.37 7.71 -10.98
C VAL A 467 17.66 7.19 -10.32
N ALA A 468 18.18 6.04 -10.75
CA ALA A 468 19.45 5.53 -10.25
C ALA A 468 20.62 6.50 -10.50
N GLN A 469 20.69 7.09 -11.69
CA GLN A 469 21.70 8.09 -12.02
C GLN A 469 21.58 9.32 -11.11
N ARG A 470 20.38 9.84 -10.93
CA ARG A 470 20.14 10.99 -10.04
C ARG A 470 20.57 10.70 -8.60
N TRP A 471 20.18 9.55 -8.06
CA TRP A 471 20.55 9.17 -6.69
C TRP A 471 22.07 8.98 -6.51
N LEU A 472 22.77 8.55 -7.57
CA LEU A 472 24.24 8.48 -7.57
C LEU A 472 24.87 9.87 -7.62
N GLU A 473 24.33 10.77 -8.45
CA GLU A 473 24.79 12.15 -8.54
C GLU A 473 24.63 12.88 -7.21
N ASP A 474 23.45 12.78 -6.58
CA ASP A 474 23.19 13.34 -5.25
C ASP A 474 24.15 12.81 -4.19
N GLY A 475 24.40 11.49 -4.20
CA GLY A 475 25.38 10.88 -3.29
C GLY A 475 26.80 11.39 -3.50
N VAL A 476 27.22 11.61 -4.74
CA VAL A 476 28.54 12.18 -5.05
C VAL A 476 28.62 13.66 -4.64
N GLU A 477 27.56 14.43 -4.88
CA GLU A 477 27.47 15.84 -4.46
C GLU A 477 27.51 15.98 -2.93
N ASP A 478 26.76 15.15 -2.21
CA ASP A 478 26.76 15.13 -0.74
C ASP A 478 28.13 14.75 -0.18
N PHE A 479 28.79 13.74 -0.76
CA PHE A 479 30.15 13.37 -0.38
C PHE A 479 31.14 14.52 -0.67
N ALA A 480 31.04 15.16 -1.80
CA ALA A 480 31.93 16.27 -2.16
C ALA A 480 31.75 17.49 -1.25
N ARG A 481 30.50 17.74 -0.78
CA ARG A 481 30.17 18.86 0.11
C ARG A 481 30.67 18.66 1.53
N ASP A 482 30.48 17.48 2.11
CA ASP A 482 30.92 17.11 3.47
C ASP A 482 31.25 15.61 3.55
N PRO A 483 32.50 15.22 3.21
CA PRO A 483 32.90 13.82 3.25
C PRO A 483 32.77 13.19 4.64
N ALA A 484 33.02 13.96 5.71
CA ALA A 484 32.96 13.43 7.07
C ALA A 484 31.52 13.14 7.50
N ALA A 485 30.60 14.07 7.25
CA ALA A 485 29.19 13.86 7.50
C ALA A 485 28.60 12.75 6.63
N PHE A 486 29.00 12.65 5.36
CA PHE A 486 28.58 11.58 4.46
C PHE A 486 29.03 10.20 4.99
N LEU A 487 30.31 10.05 5.33
CA LEU A 487 30.84 8.79 5.84
C LEU A 487 30.23 8.41 7.20
N ALA A 488 29.94 9.39 8.06
CA ALA A 488 29.26 9.15 9.33
C ALA A 488 27.81 8.62 9.17
N ARG A 489 27.18 8.88 8.01
CA ARG A 489 25.84 8.40 7.66
C ARG A 489 25.84 6.98 7.08
N LEU A 490 26.99 6.48 6.59
CA LEU A 490 27.07 5.13 6.05
C LEU A 490 26.89 4.09 7.18
N PRO A 491 26.21 2.98 6.89
CA PRO A 491 26.11 1.89 7.85
C PRO A 491 27.52 1.42 8.21
N ASN A 492 27.82 1.33 9.50
CA ASN A 492 29.09 0.78 9.95
C ASN A 492 29.13 -0.72 9.60
N PRO A 493 29.98 -1.16 8.64
CA PRO A 493 30.02 -2.56 8.22
C PRO A 493 30.53 -3.49 9.33
N PHE A 494 31.06 -2.92 10.42
CA PHE A 494 31.58 -3.65 11.57
C PHE A 494 30.67 -3.50 12.82
N ALA A 495 29.53 -2.82 12.71
CA ALA A 495 28.53 -2.90 13.76
C ALA A 495 28.06 -4.36 13.82
N THR A 496 28.55 -5.07 14.81
CA THR A 496 28.23 -6.47 15.07
C THR A 496 26.72 -6.65 15.11
N PHE A 497 26.23 -7.57 14.29
CA PHE A 497 24.91 -8.15 14.50
C PHE A 497 24.85 -8.66 15.95
N PRO A 498 23.77 -8.36 16.71
CA PRO A 498 23.61 -8.84 18.07
C PRO A 498 23.53 -10.36 18.14
#